data_1bea15e3615dbf61145b5801f6a6874d
#
_entry.id   1bea15e3615dbf61145b5801f6a6874d
#
_cell.length_a   1.000
_cell.length_b   1.000
_cell.length_c   1.000
_cell.angle_alpha   90.00
_cell.angle_beta   90.00
_cell.angle_gamma   90.00
#
_symmetry.space_group_name_H-M   'P 1'
#
loop_
_entity.id
_entity.type
_entity.pdbx_description
1 polymer ?
#
loop_
_entity_poly.entity_id
_entity_poly.type
_entity_poly.pdbx_seq_one_letter_code
_entity_poly.pdbx_strand_id
1 'polypeptide(L)'
;MDGRRIVGLTPALIADAGLELVEGGEPFGVNAIARKLGVRPSSLYKHVSGLDDIVELMRGHLVERYRTAPGERPWDAFVEEAVRRQRRMYADHPALLPFLIGKTITSPTVIDAYDDLALALRSGGFPDDEILTLIGMIDAFALGFGLELASPEQVWQPDSPTQLFGKLLAASRSGSERVERSFELALEVLLAALRDRLPAGDQA
;
A
#
# COMPACT_ATOMS: atom_id res chain seq x y z
N MET A 1 41.88 6.67 -12.22
CA MET A 1 40.98 5.94 -13.13
C MET A 1 40.00 5.19 -12.27
N ASP A 2 38.82 5.81 -12.09
CA ASP A 2 37.81 5.33 -11.17
C ASP A 2 36.99 4.25 -11.90
N GLY A 3 37.18 3.00 -11.49
CA GLY A 3 36.51 1.83 -12.04
C GLY A 3 35.03 1.81 -11.64
N ARG A 4 34.21 2.62 -12.30
CA ARG A 4 32.76 2.57 -12.16
C ARG A 4 32.29 1.18 -12.57
N ARG A 5 32.06 0.31 -11.59
CA ARG A 5 31.42 -0.98 -11.77
C ARG A 5 30.14 -0.73 -12.59
N ILE A 6 30.11 -1.24 -13.82
CA ILE A 6 28.90 -1.25 -14.64
C ILE A 6 27.94 -2.21 -13.92
N VAL A 7 27.13 -1.68 -13.02
CA VAL A 7 25.98 -2.43 -12.49
C VAL A 7 25.04 -2.59 -13.69
N GLY A 8 24.86 -3.82 -14.14
CA GLY A 8 23.94 -4.11 -15.24
C GLY A 8 22.55 -3.57 -14.90
N LEU A 9 21.83 -3.08 -15.91
CA LEU A 9 20.44 -2.65 -15.75
C LEU A 9 19.60 -3.81 -15.22
N THR A 10 18.87 -3.59 -14.12
CA THR A 10 18.00 -4.58 -13.49
C THR A 10 16.58 -4.04 -13.33
N PRO A 11 15.56 -4.91 -13.22
CA PRO A 11 14.20 -4.46 -12.89
C PRO A 11 14.11 -3.61 -11.63
N ALA A 12 14.87 -3.92 -10.59
CA ALA A 12 14.92 -3.16 -9.36
C ALA A 12 15.44 -1.73 -9.57
N LEU A 13 16.52 -1.54 -10.34
CA LEU A 13 17.04 -0.21 -10.69
C LEU A 13 16.04 0.61 -11.52
N ILE A 14 15.27 -0.06 -12.39
CA ILE A 14 14.21 0.61 -13.17
C ILE A 14 13.09 1.07 -12.23
N ALA A 15 12.67 0.21 -11.29
CA ALA A 15 11.67 0.53 -10.30
C ALA A 15 12.09 1.70 -9.39
N ASP A 16 13.31 1.64 -8.85
CA ASP A 16 13.87 2.72 -8.00
C ASP A 16 13.90 4.05 -8.74
N ALA A 17 14.40 4.07 -9.98
CA ALA A 17 14.46 5.29 -10.78
C ALA A 17 13.05 5.84 -11.09
N GLY A 18 12.07 4.96 -11.31
CA GLY A 18 10.67 5.34 -11.52
C GLY A 18 10.06 5.95 -10.26
N LEU A 19 10.27 5.32 -9.10
CA LEU A 19 9.81 5.82 -7.79
C LEU A 19 10.40 7.20 -7.49
N GLU A 20 11.71 7.37 -7.64
CA GLU A 20 12.37 8.65 -7.41
C GLU A 20 11.83 9.78 -8.31
N LEU A 21 11.52 9.50 -9.59
CA LEU A 21 10.92 10.50 -10.49
C LEU A 21 9.52 10.90 -10.04
N VAL A 22 8.68 9.91 -9.70
CA VAL A 22 7.29 10.15 -9.27
C VAL A 22 7.27 10.91 -7.95
N GLU A 23 8.05 10.50 -6.97
CA GLU A 23 8.15 11.14 -5.64
C GLU A 23 8.74 12.56 -5.74
N GLY A 24 9.69 12.77 -6.65
CA GLY A 24 10.27 14.08 -6.93
C GLY A 24 9.35 15.00 -7.73
N GLY A 25 8.16 14.57 -8.16
CA GLY A 25 7.27 15.34 -9.01
C GLY A 25 7.85 15.62 -10.40
N GLU A 26 8.83 14.82 -10.83
CA GLU A 26 9.48 14.95 -12.11
C GLU A 26 8.65 14.29 -13.23
N PRO A 27 8.82 14.70 -14.50
CA PRO A 27 8.17 14.01 -15.64
C PRO A 27 8.48 12.53 -15.62
N PHE A 28 7.43 11.69 -15.52
CA PHE A 28 7.52 10.24 -15.46
C PHE A 28 7.27 9.61 -16.83
N GLY A 29 8.14 8.70 -17.25
CA GLY A 29 8.05 7.99 -18.51
C GLY A 29 9.34 7.26 -18.89
N VAL A 30 9.26 6.36 -19.87
CA VAL A 30 10.40 5.52 -20.31
C VAL A 30 11.65 6.34 -20.60
N ASN A 31 11.51 7.47 -21.33
CA ASN A 31 12.64 8.32 -21.68
C ASN A 31 13.23 9.05 -20.46
N ALA A 32 12.40 9.44 -19.49
CA ALA A 32 12.87 10.08 -18.27
C ALA A 32 13.68 9.10 -17.41
N ILE A 33 13.18 7.88 -17.26
CA ILE A 33 13.89 6.80 -16.54
C ILE A 33 15.21 6.45 -17.22
N ALA A 34 15.22 6.30 -18.56
CA ALA A 34 16.44 6.04 -19.32
C ALA A 34 17.50 7.13 -19.10
N ARG A 35 17.09 8.40 -19.14
CA ARG A 35 17.95 9.56 -18.87
C ARG A 35 18.49 9.52 -17.43
N LYS A 36 17.63 9.26 -16.43
CA LYS A 36 18.01 9.17 -15.01
C LYS A 36 19.05 8.08 -14.77
N LEU A 37 18.87 6.93 -15.42
CA LEU A 37 19.79 5.79 -15.33
C LEU A 37 21.04 5.90 -16.24
N GLY A 38 21.12 6.93 -17.09
CA GLY A 38 22.24 7.11 -18.02
C GLY A 38 22.31 6.03 -19.11
N VAL A 39 21.16 5.44 -19.49
CA VAL A 39 21.08 4.38 -20.50
C VAL A 39 20.25 4.83 -21.71
N ARG A 40 20.33 4.08 -22.81
CA ARG A 40 19.43 4.31 -23.95
C ARG A 40 18.05 3.73 -23.66
N PRO A 41 16.95 4.35 -24.11
CA PRO A 41 15.59 3.78 -23.97
C PRO A 41 15.48 2.34 -24.47
N SER A 42 16.18 1.99 -25.56
CA SER A 42 16.23 0.63 -26.08
C SER A 42 16.79 -0.41 -25.11
N SER A 43 17.57 0.02 -24.13
CA SER A 43 18.07 -0.87 -23.08
C SER A 43 16.98 -1.21 -22.06
N LEU A 44 16.05 -0.28 -21.77
CA LEU A 44 14.90 -0.52 -20.90
C LEU A 44 13.94 -1.54 -21.51
N TYR A 45 13.70 -1.47 -22.83
CA TYR A 45 12.79 -2.38 -23.53
C TYR A 45 13.26 -3.86 -23.57
N LYS A 46 14.47 -4.15 -23.06
CA LYS A 46 14.90 -5.55 -22.79
C LYS A 46 14.32 -6.11 -21.50
N HIS A 47 13.83 -5.24 -20.62
CA HIS A 47 13.32 -5.58 -19.30
C HIS A 47 11.82 -5.30 -19.14
N VAL A 48 11.27 -4.36 -19.92
CA VAL A 48 9.89 -3.90 -19.81
C VAL A 48 9.31 -3.69 -21.21
N SER A 49 8.01 -3.94 -21.39
CA SER A 49 7.30 -3.72 -22.65
C SER A 49 6.82 -2.27 -22.79
N GLY A 50 6.70 -1.53 -21.70
CA GLY A 50 6.21 -0.16 -21.68
C GLY A 50 6.11 0.44 -20.29
N LEU A 51 5.37 1.54 -20.19
CA LEU A 51 5.20 2.28 -18.95
C LEU A 51 4.39 1.49 -17.92
N ASP A 52 3.38 0.75 -18.34
CA ASP A 52 2.56 -0.06 -17.43
C ASP A 52 3.40 -1.16 -16.74
N ASP A 53 4.33 -1.80 -17.46
CA ASP A 53 5.25 -2.76 -16.86
C ASP A 53 6.18 -2.09 -15.83
N ILE A 54 6.62 -0.86 -16.10
CA ILE A 54 7.43 -0.11 -15.13
C ILE A 54 6.63 0.20 -13.88
N VAL A 55 5.37 0.59 -14.00
CA VAL A 55 4.46 0.82 -12.87
C VAL A 55 4.30 -0.47 -12.05
N GLU A 56 4.15 -1.62 -12.70
CA GLU A 56 4.07 -2.91 -12.02
C GLU A 56 5.40 -3.31 -11.34
N LEU A 57 6.54 -3.00 -11.93
CA LEU A 57 7.83 -3.16 -11.25
C LEU A 57 7.93 -2.28 -10.01
N MET A 58 7.50 -1.02 -10.08
CA MET A 58 7.48 -0.10 -8.94
C MET A 58 6.54 -0.61 -7.84
N ARG A 59 5.33 -1.06 -8.21
CA ARG A 59 4.37 -1.68 -7.29
C ARG A 59 4.97 -2.89 -6.59
N GLY A 60 5.51 -3.85 -7.34
CA GLY A 60 6.13 -5.05 -6.80
C GLY A 60 7.30 -4.74 -5.87
N HIS A 61 8.13 -3.76 -6.25
CA HIS A 61 9.27 -3.34 -5.43
C HIS A 61 8.85 -2.73 -4.08
N LEU A 62 7.77 -1.94 -4.06
CA LEU A 62 7.20 -1.42 -2.82
C LEU A 62 6.58 -2.51 -1.97
N VAL A 63 5.75 -3.37 -2.58
CA VAL A 63 5.12 -4.47 -1.84
C VAL A 63 6.19 -5.36 -1.19
N GLU A 64 7.29 -5.68 -1.88
CA GLU A 64 8.38 -6.46 -1.27
C GLU A 64 8.97 -5.81 -0.02
N ARG A 65 9.05 -4.48 0.03
CA ARG A 65 9.58 -3.73 1.19
C ARG A 65 8.60 -3.67 2.35
N TYR A 66 7.29 -3.68 2.07
CA TYR A 66 6.23 -3.49 3.07
C TYR A 66 5.41 -4.74 3.35
N ARG A 67 5.54 -5.82 2.55
CA ARG A 67 4.73 -7.01 2.75
C ARG A 67 5.00 -7.64 4.12
N THR A 68 3.96 -8.21 4.69
CA THR A 68 4.07 -9.00 5.91
C THR A 68 4.72 -10.34 5.56
N ALA A 69 5.79 -10.67 6.28
CA ALA A 69 6.45 -11.97 6.06
C ALA A 69 5.51 -13.12 6.47
N PRO A 70 5.43 -14.18 5.67
CA PRO A 70 4.74 -15.40 6.08
C PRO A 70 5.38 -15.97 7.35
N GLY A 71 4.61 -16.69 8.16
CA GLY A 71 5.10 -17.29 9.40
C GLY A 71 3.96 -17.87 10.23
N GLU A 72 4.32 -18.69 11.22
CA GLU A 72 3.38 -19.26 12.16
C GLU A 72 2.88 -18.18 13.13
N ARG A 73 1.68 -17.68 12.88
CA ARG A 73 0.98 -16.71 13.73
C ARG A 73 -0.54 -16.84 13.53
N PRO A 74 -1.36 -16.39 14.52
CA PRO A 74 -2.81 -16.30 14.32
C PRO A 74 -3.16 -15.46 13.08
N TRP A 75 -4.21 -15.85 12.38
CA TRP A 75 -4.65 -15.18 11.15
C TRP A 75 -4.93 -13.69 11.35
N ASP A 76 -5.55 -13.35 12.47
CA ASP A 76 -5.91 -11.97 12.81
C ASP A 76 -4.68 -11.10 13.10
N ALA A 77 -3.65 -11.65 13.72
CA ALA A 77 -2.36 -10.98 13.88
C ALA A 77 -1.65 -10.76 12.53
N PHE A 78 -1.81 -11.70 11.59
CA PHE A 78 -1.30 -11.51 10.23
C PHE A 78 -2.03 -10.38 9.50
N VAL A 79 -3.37 -10.39 9.55
CA VAL A 79 -4.22 -9.34 8.94
C VAL A 79 -3.90 -7.97 9.53
N GLU A 80 -3.78 -7.88 10.87
CA GLU A 80 -3.42 -6.63 11.54
C GLU A 80 -2.09 -6.07 11.03
N GLU A 81 -1.05 -6.88 11.01
CA GLU A 81 0.26 -6.45 10.53
C GLU A 81 0.23 -6.07 9.04
N ALA A 82 -0.47 -6.86 8.20
CA ALA A 82 -0.62 -6.59 6.78
C ALA A 82 -1.30 -5.23 6.54
N VAL A 83 -2.40 -4.94 7.25
CA VAL A 83 -3.10 -3.64 7.18
C VAL A 83 -2.19 -2.49 7.59
N ARG A 84 -1.47 -2.62 8.72
CA ARG A 84 -0.56 -1.58 9.22
C ARG A 84 0.55 -1.27 8.22
N ARG A 85 1.18 -2.30 7.66
CA ARG A 85 2.27 -2.16 6.68
C ARG A 85 1.78 -1.58 5.35
N GLN A 86 0.64 -2.05 4.86
CA GLN A 86 0.05 -1.57 3.61
C GLN A 86 -0.42 -0.11 3.74
N ARG A 87 -1.08 0.26 4.86
CA ARG A 87 -1.39 1.64 5.20
C ARG A 87 -0.14 2.52 5.12
N ARG A 88 0.96 2.06 5.73
CA ARG A 88 2.22 2.79 5.74
C ARG A 88 2.79 2.95 4.35
N MET A 89 2.77 1.90 3.54
CA MET A 89 3.22 1.96 2.15
C MET A 89 2.49 3.05 1.36
N TYR A 90 1.16 3.12 1.47
CA TYR A 90 0.37 4.14 0.78
C TYR A 90 0.65 5.55 1.31
N ALA A 91 0.85 5.70 2.62
CA ALA A 91 1.16 6.99 3.24
C ALA A 91 2.57 7.51 2.88
N ASP A 92 3.54 6.61 2.78
CA ASP A 92 4.92 6.97 2.44
C ASP A 92 5.10 7.27 0.93
N HIS A 93 4.18 6.75 0.07
CA HIS A 93 4.27 6.87 -1.40
C HIS A 93 2.99 7.39 -2.06
N PRO A 94 2.37 8.50 -1.58
CA PRO A 94 1.09 8.99 -2.08
C PRO A 94 1.15 9.42 -3.56
N ALA A 95 2.29 9.91 -4.02
CA ALA A 95 2.49 10.33 -5.41
C ALA A 95 2.39 9.18 -6.42
N LEU A 96 2.54 7.93 -5.98
CA LEU A 96 2.43 6.75 -6.84
C LEU A 96 0.97 6.33 -7.07
N LEU A 97 0.06 6.65 -6.15
CA LEU A 97 -1.33 6.16 -6.17
C LEU A 97 -2.08 6.42 -7.48
N PRO A 98 -1.96 7.60 -8.15
CA PRO A 98 -2.61 7.84 -9.43
C PRO A 98 -2.19 6.87 -10.54
N PHE A 99 -1.00 6.29 -10.42
CA PHE A 99 -0.49 5.32 -11.39
C PHE A 99 -0.92 3.89 -11.08
N LEU A 100 -1.30 3.59 -9.83
CA LEU A 100 -1.69 2.26 -9.37
C LEU A 100 -3.19 2.01 -9.45
N ILE A 101 -4.01 3.03 -9.15
CA ILE A 101 -5.46 2.90 -9.05
C ILE A 101 -6.06 2.60 -10.42
N GLY A 102 -6.94 1.61 -10.49
CA GLY A 102 -7.63 1.22 -11.73
C GLY A 102 -6.76 0.47 -12.73
N LYS A 103 -5.56 0.03 -12.34
CA LYS A 103 -4.67 -0.78 -13.16
C LYS A 103 -4.76 -2.26 -12.79
N THR A 104 -4.65 -3.13 -13.79
CA THR A 104 -4.54 -4.57 -13.57
C THR A 104 -3.22 -4.87 -12.86
N ILE A 105 -3.29 -5.72 -11.84
CA ILE A 105 -2.13 -6.19 -11.09
C ILE A 105 -1.56 -7.41 -11.80
N THR A 106 -0.31 -7.34 -12.21
CA THR A 106 0.41 -8.43 -12.89
C THR A 106 1.72 -8.79 -12.21
N SER A 107 2.17 -7.99 -11.24
CA SER A 107 3.40 -8.24 -10.49
C SER A 107 3.31 -9.54 -9.67
N PRO A 108 4.19 -10.52 -9.88
CA PRO A 108 4.19 -11.76 -9.09
C PRO A 108 4.31 -11.50 -7.60
N THR A 109 5.18 -10.58 -7.18
CA THR A 109 5.37 -10.20 -5.77
C THR A 109 4.08 -9.72 -5.10
N VAL A 110 3.26 -8.99 -5.85
CA VAL A 110 1.97 -8.50 -5.35
C VAL A 110 0.97 -9.66 -5.24
N ILE A 111 0.94 -10.53 -6.24
CA ILE A 111 0.09 -11.73 -6.21
C ILE A 111 0.48 -12.65 -5.05
N ASP A 112 1.78 -12.86 -4.81
CA ASP A 112 2.26 -13.63 -3.67
C ASP A 112 1.84 -13.02 -2.32
N ALA A 113 1.82 -11.69 -2.21
CA ALA A 113 1.35 -11.03 -0.99
C ALA A 113 -0.16 -11.21 -0.77
N TYR A 114 -0.96 -11.24 -1.84
CA TYR A 114 -2.38 -11.59 -1.75
C TYR A 114 -2.59 -13.07 -1.42
N ASP A 115 -1.73 -13.97 -1.93
CA ASP A 115 -1.79 -15.39 -1.59
C ASP A 115 -1.49 -15.63 -0.11
N ASP A 116 -0.47 -14.95 0.46
CA ASP A 116 -0.19 -14.98 1.89
C ASP A 116 -1.41 -14.53 2.74
N LEU A 117 -2.08 -13.46 2.31
CA LEU A 117 -3.27 -12.96 3.00
C LEU A 117 -4.45 -13.95 2.87
N ALA A 118 -4.63 -14.55 1.68
CA ALA A 118 -5.66 -15.56 1.45
C ALA A 118 -5.42 -16.80 2.33
N LEU A 119 -4.17 -17.27 2.41
CA LEU A 119 -3.79 -18.40 3.26
C LEU A 119 -4.03 -18.09 4.76
N ALA A 120 -3.73 -16.88 5.20
CA ALA A 120 -4.01 -16.45 6.59
C ALA A 120 -5.52 -16.49 6.88
N LEU A 121 -6.34 -15.89 6.03
CA LEU A 121 -7.80 -15.91 6.18
C LEU A 121 -8.37 -17.34 6.16
N ARG A 122 -7.90 -18.17 5.22
CA ARG A 122 -8.30 -19.58 5.13
C ARG A 122 -7.91 -20.37 6.38
N SER A 123 -6.72 -20.13 6.93
CA SER A 123 -6.29 -20.77 8.19
C SER A 123 -7.13 -20.34 9.39
N GLY A 124 -7.72 -19.14 9.34
CA GLY A 124 -8.67 -18.64 10.30
C GLY A 124 -10.06 -19.27 10.23
N GLY A 125 -10.35 -20.04 9.15
CA GLY A 125 -11.62 -20.70 8.96
C GLY A 125 -12.62 -19.96 8.07
N PHE A 126 -12.20 -18.92 7.36
CA PHE A 126 -13.06 -18.25 6.38
C PHE A 126 -13.27 -19.15 5.15
N PRO A 127 -14.50 -19.23 4.61
CA PRO A 127 -14.81 -20.04 3.44
C PRO A 127 -14.16 -19.43 2.17
N ASP A 128 -13.73 -20.31 1.26
CA ASP A 128 -12.98 -19.91 0.05
C ASP A 128 -13.73 -18.90 -0.83
N ASP A 129 -15.05 -18.94 -0.89
CA ASP A 129 -15.90 -18.02 -1.65
C ASP A 129 -16.01 -16.60 -1.04
N GLU A 130 -15.67 -16.43 0.23
CA GLU A 130 -15.62 -15.11 0.88
C GLU A 130 -14.23 -14.45 0.82
N ILE A 131 -13.15 -15.21 0.66
CA ILE A 131 -11.77 -14.72 0.82
C ILE A 131 -11.47 -13.53 -0.09
N LEU A 132 -11.84 -13.58 -1.37
CA LEU A 132 -11.57 -12.45 -2.28
C LEU A 132 -12.34 -11.19 -1.89
N THR A 133 -13.55 -11.33 -1.35
CA THR A 133 -14.32 -10.19 -0.83
C THR A 133 -13.65 -9.58 0.39
N LEU A 134 -13.15 -10.41 1.30
CA LEU A 134 -12.43 -9.96 2.49
C LEU A 134 -11.11 -9.28 2.12
N ILE A 135 -10.36 -9.81 1.18
CA ILE A 135 -9.14 -9.18 0.66
C ILE A 135 -9.45 -7.79 0.09
N GLY A 136 -10.48 -7.66 -0.75
CA GLY A 136 -10.88 -6.37 -1.30
C GLY A 136 -11.29 -5.36 -0.24
N MET A 137 -11.98 -5.82 0.82
CA MET A 137 -12.35 -4.98 1.96
C MET A 137 -11.11 -4.51 2.75
N ILE A 138 -10.18 -5.42 3.03
CA ILE A 138 -8.93 -5.14 3.75
C ILE A 138 -8.06 -4.17 2.96
N ASP A 139 -7.93 -4.37 1.65
CA ASP A 139 -7.15 -3.51 0.75
C ASP A 139 -7.75 -2.08 0.70
N ALA A 140 -9.06 -1.96 0.54
CA ALA A 140 -9.75 -0.67 0.55
C ALA A 140 -9.61 0.05 1.91
N PHE A 141 -9.66 -0.70 3.02
CA PHE A 141 -9.46 -0.17 4.36
C PHE A 141 -8.04 0.40 4.52
N ALA A 142 -7.02 -0.37 4.17
CA ALA A 142 -5.63 0.05 4.27
C ALA A 142 -5.32 1.26 3.37
N LEU A 143 -5.87 1.27 2.14
CA LEU A 143 -5.74 2.38 1.19
C LEU A 143 -6.36 3.66 1.75
N GLY A 144 -7.61 3.59 2.23
CA GLY A 144 -8.32 4.76 2.77
C GLY A 144 -7.57 5.41 3.93
N PHE A 145 -7.12 4.62 4.89
CA PHE A 145 -6.34 5.11 6.03
C PHE A 145 -4.89 5.50 5.67
N GLY A 146 -4.33 4.93 4.61
CA GLY A 146 -3.04 5.37 4.05
C GLY A 146 -3.13 6.76 3.44
N LEU A 147 -4.18 7.03 2.68
CA LEU A 147 -4.47 8.36 2.13
C LEU A 147 -4.74 9.40 3.21
N GLU A 148 -5.47 9.02 4.27
CA GLU A 148 -5.73 9.91 5.40
C GLU A 148 -4.43 10.28 6.12
N LEU A 149 -3.52 9.32 6.33
CA LEU A 149 -2.22 9.55 6.96
C LEU A 149 -1.32 10.48 6.11
N ALA A 150 -1.43 10.42 4.79
CA ALA A 150 -0.71 11.30 3.85
C ALA A 150 -1.37 12.68 3.69
N SER A 151 -2.56 12.88 4.25
CA SER A 151 -3.32 14.13 4.13
C SER A 151 -2.75 15.26 5.00
N PRO A 152 -3.03 16.54 4.65
CA PRO A 152 -2.63 17.66 5.49
C PRO A 152 -3.18 17.54 6.91
N GLU A 153 -2.46 18.02 7.91
CA GLU A 153 -2.88 17.99 9.31
C GLU A 153 -4.27 18.65 9.50
N GLN A 154 -4.56 19.70 8.77
CA GLN A 154 -5.84 20.42 8.79
C GLN A 154 -6.63 20.12 7.53
N VAL A 155 -7.44 19.06 7.56
CA VAL A 155 -8.29 18.64 6.43
C VAL A 155 -9.58 19.47 6.35
N TRP A 156 -10.12 19.91 7.49
CA TRP A 156 -11.39 20.64 7.56
C TRP A 156 -11.21 22.06 8.03
N GLN A 157 -11.79 23.00 7.28
CA GLN A 157 -11.83 24.42 7.60
C GLN A 157 -13.28 24.90 7.59
N PRO A 158 -14.05 24.72 8.69
CA PRO A 158 -15.45 25.12 8.74
C PRO A 158 -15.57 26.64 8.77
N ASP A 159 -16.46 27.17 7.95
CA ASP A 159 -16.74 28.62 7.89
C ASP A 159 -17.37 29.18 9.19
N SER A 160 -18.04 28.31 9.95
CA SER A 160 -18.69 28.67 11.21
C SER A 160 -18.25 27.76 12.38
N PRO A 161 -17.58 28.34 13.39
CA PRO A 161 -17.20 27.60 14.58
C PRO A 161 -18.36 27.29 15.53
N THR A 162 -19.57 27.89 15.26
CA THR A 162 -20.74 27.73 16.12
C THR A 162 -21.53 26.46 15.86
N GLN A 163 -21.37 25.84 14.69
CA GLN A 163 -21.97 24.55 14.37
C GLN A 163 -21.33 23.41 15.18
N LEU A 164 -22.07 22.32 15.40
CA LEU A 164 -21.59 21.17 16.17
C LEU A 164 -20.24 20.65 15.66
N PHE A 165 -20.09 20.49 14.36
CA PHE A 165 -18.84 20.00 13.76
C PHE A 165 -17.66 20.92 14.05
N GLY A 166 -17.83 22.23 13.91
CA GLY A 166 -16.80 23.22 14.25
C GLY A 166 -16.38 23.19 15.72
N LYS A 167 -17.36 23.02 16.64
CA LYS A 167 -17.09 22.85 18.09
C LYS A 167 -16.32 21.57 18.39
N LEU A 168 -16.72 20.46 17.78
CA LEU A 168 -16.03 19.18 17.92
C LEU A 168 -14.60 19.23 17.39
N LEU A 169 -14.41 19.89 16.25
CA LEU A 169 -13.10 20.08 15.64
C LEU A 169 -12.19 20.94 16.52
N ALA A 170 -12.70 22.05 17.07
CA ALA A 170 -11.95 22.92 17.98
C ALA A 170 -11.56 22.23 19.30
N ALA A 171 -12.37 21.28 19.77
CA ALA A 171 -12.11 20.48 20.96
C ALA A 171 -11.29 19.21 20.67
N SER A 172 -11.03 18.91 19.40
CA SER A 172 -10.30 17.69 19.01
C SER A 172 -8.81 17.83 19.27
N ARG A 173 -8.13 16.67 19.35
CA ARG A 173 -6.67 16.60 19.35
C ARG A 173 -6.08 17.09 18.02
N SER A 174 -4.76 17.16 17.92
CA SER A 174 -4.06 17.45 16.66
C SER A 174 -4.54 16.56 15.51
N GLY A 175 -4.37 17.00 14.27
CA GLY A 175 -4.80 16.24 13.10
C GLY A 175 -4.16 14.86 13.06
N SER A 176 -2.86 14.76 13.31
CA SER A 176 -2.11 13.50 13.33
C SER A 176 -2.58 12.55 14.43
N GLU A 177 -2.80 13.02 15.67
CA GLU A 177 -3.32 12.19 16.76
C GLU A 177 -4.74 11.68 16.48
N ARG A 178 -5.58 12.51 15.83
CA ARG A 178 -6.92 12.11 15.42
C ARG A 178 -6.89 11.02 14.37
N VAL A 179 -6.04 11.14 13.36
CA VAL A 179 -5.86 10.16 12.29
C VAL A 179 -5.39 8.81 12.85
N GLU A 180 -4.40 8.83 13.75
CA GLU A 180 -3.94 7.59 14.39
C GLU A 180 -5.04 6.95 15.24
N ARG A 181 -5.74 7.74 16.07
CA ARG A 181 -6.85 7.23 16.88
C ARG A 181 -8.00 6.67 16.04
N SER A 182 -8.33 7.33 14.93
CA SER A 182 -9.36 6.84 14.00
C SER A 182 -8.97 5.49 13.40
N PHE A 183 -7.71 5.37 13.00
CA PHE A 183 -7.18 4.13 12.45
C PHE A 183 -7.20 2.99 13.48
N GLU A 184 -6.67 3.23 14.69
CA GLU A 184 -6.64 2.19 15.74
C GLU A 184 -8.05 1.71 16.10
N LEU A 185 -9.00 2.63 16.29
CA LEU A 185 -10.39 2.27 16.56
C LEU A 185 -11.00 1.49 15.38
N ALA A 186 -10.78 1.92 14.16
CA ALA A 186 -11.34 1.26 12.98
C ALA A 186 -10.72 -0.12 12.76
N LEU A 187 -9.43 -0.29 13.02
CA LEU A 187 -8.74 -1.58 12.92
C LEU A 187 -9.24 -2.55 14.00
N GLU A 188 -9.43 -2.09 15.22
CA GLU A 188 -10.06 -2.87 16.31
C GLU A 188 -11.45 -3.36 15.88
N VAL A 189 -12.30 -2.46 15.37
CA VAL A 189 -13.64 -2.81 14.89
C VAL A 189 -13.59 -3.78 13.72
N LEU A 190 -12.68 -3.58 12.77
CA LEU A 190 -12.50 -4.48 11.64
C LEU A 190 -12.14 -5.89 12.10
N LEU A 191 -11.15 -6.03 12.97
CA LEU A 191 -10.70 -7.33 13.47
C LEU A 191 -11.78 -8.01 14.33
N ALA A 192 -12.50 -7.26 15.16
CA ALA A 192 -13.63 -7.79 15.93
C ALA A 192 -14.73 -8.31 15.00
N ALA A 193 -15.12 -7.52 13.98
CA ALA A 193 -16.14 -7.93 13.03
C ALA A 193 -15.72 -9.17 12.20
N LEU A 194 -14.44 -9.30 11.86
CA LEU A 194 -13.92 -10.49 11.20
C LEU A 194 -13.98 -11.73 12.12
N ARG A 195 -13.60 -11.58 13.40
CA ARG A 195 -13.70 -12.69 14.39
C ARG A 195 -15.15 -13.14 14.60
N ASP A 196 -16.09 -12.20 14.70
CA ASP A 196 -17.52 -12.50 14.88
C ASP A 196 -18.17 -13.18 13.68
N ARG A 197 -17.59 -13.10 12.49
CA ARG A 197 -18.06 -13.81 11.29
C ARG A 197 -17.68 -15.29 11.29
N LEU A 198 -16.67 -15.66 12.04
CA LEU A 198 -16.26 -17.06 12.13
C LEU A 198 -17.29 -17.84 12.92
N PRO A 199 -17.68 -19.05 12.49
CA PRO A 199 -18.53 -19.92 13.30
C PRO A 199 -17.84 -20.11 14.66
N ALA A 200 -18.64 -20.08 15.73
CA ALA A 200 -18.14 -20.41 17.06
C ALA A 200 -17.59 -21.85 17.02
N GLY A 201 -16.35 -21.97 16.56
CA GLY A 201 -15.65 -23.21 16.44
C GLY A 201 -15.00 -23.56 17.76
N ASP A 202 -15.04 -24.82 18.11
CA ASP A 202 -14.35 -25.45 19.19
C ASP A 202 -13.01 -24.75 19.52
N GLN A 203 -13.05 -23.89 20.52
CA GLN A 203 -11.82 -23.49 21.22
C GLN A 203 -11.44 -24.68 22.11
N ALA A 204 -10.84 -25.69 21.50
CA ALA A 204 -10.23 -26.81 22.20
C ALA A 204 -8.71 -26.66 22.17
#